data_31724441f3eb25b40b92cc37928b9688
#
_entry.id   31724441f3eb25b40b92cc37928b9688
#
_cell.length_a   1.000
_cell.length_b   1.000
_cell.length_c   1.000
_cell.angle_alpha   90.00
_cell.angle_beta   90.00
_cell.angle_gamma   90.00
#
_symmetry.space_group_name_H-M   'P 1'
#
loop_
_entity.id
_entity.type
_entity.pdbx_description
1 polymer ?
#
loop_
_entity_poly.entity_id
_entity_poly.type
_entity_poly.pdbx_seq_one_letter_code
_entity_poly.pdbx_strand_id
1 'polypeptide(L)'
;NAALANNVAPTEWTEQNIKTMRAQLKSMGLSYDWTREFATCSPDYYVHEQKMFIDFIDAGLAYRKKSLVNWDPQEKTVLANEQVIDGRGWRSGVQVEKKELTQWFLKITEYADDLLNSVKGLDGWPERVRVMQENWIGRSEGMRIKFELAGRDDHIEVFTTRADTLFGASFCALSAHHPLSRQLAEEIPGLAGFIGECDQLGTSEAAIETAEKQGFDTGLKVQHPLTKGSLLPVYVANFVLMEYGTGAIFGCPAHDQRDLDFARKYNLPVIPVVAPKHADGDTFEVFEEAYTGDGPHVNSGFLDGKTTAEAQ
;
A
#
# COMPACT_ATOMS: atom_id res chain seq x y z
N ASN A 1 3.21 -24.26 17.20
CA ASN A 1 2.39 -25.25 16.48
C ASN A 1 3.00 -26.65 16.51
N ALA A 2 4.32 -26.85 16.20
CA ALA A 2 4.96 -28.18 16.20
C ALA A 2 4.91 -28.85 17.59
N ALA A 3 5.19 -28.11 18.65
CA ALA A 3 5.11 -28.61 20.02
C ALA A 3 3.68 -29.06 20.38
N LEU A 4 2.68 -28.25 20.02
CA LEU A 4 1.26 -28.58 20.20
C LEU A 4 0.85 -29.84 19.44
N ALA A 5 1.28 -29.96 18.17
CA ALA A 5 1.02 -31.15 17.34
C ALA A 5 1.63 -32.44 17.93
N ASN A 6 2.69 -32.33 18.71
CA ASN A 6 3.35 -33.43 19.39
C ASN A 6 2.97 -33.58 20.87
N ASN A 7 2.01 -32.78 21.37
CA ASN A 7 1.56 -32.75 22.74
C ASN A 7 2.72 -32.57 23.79
N VAL A 8 3.68 -31.71 23.42
CA VAL A 8 4.85 -31.38 24.26
C VAL A 8 4.83 -29.89 24.59
N ALA A 9 5.33 -29.49 25.74
CA ALA A 9 5.48 -28.09 26.09
C ALA A 9 6.46 -27.39 25.12
N PRO A 10 6.16 -26.17 24.65
CA PRO A 10 7.05 -25.46 23.69
C PRO A 10 8.49 -25.32 24.17
N THR A 11 8.70 -25.08 25.46
CA THR A 11 10.05 -24.99 26.05
C THR A 11 10.81 -26.31 25.91
N GLU A 12 10.20 -27.41 26.33
CA GLU A 12 10.81 -28.75 26.28
C GLU A 12 11.11 -29.14 24.81
N TRP A 13 10.15 -28.88 23.90
CA TRP A 13 10.33 -29.13 22.48
C TRP A 13 11.53 -28.36 21.91
N THR A 14 11.63 -27.06 22.22
CA THR A 14 12.71 -26.19 21.74
C THR A 14 14.06 -26.64 22.28
N GLU A 15 14.18 -26.91 23.59
CA GLU A 15 15.41 -27.34 24.18
C GLU A 15 15.88 -28.70 23.63
N GLN A 16 14.96 -29.64 23.43
CA GLN A 16 15.28 -30.93 22.84
C GLN A 16 15.77 -30.78 21.39
N ASN A 17 15.15 -29.91 20.60
CA ASN A 17 15.59 -29.64 19.23
C ASN A 17 16.99 -29.01 19.20
N ILE A 18 17.28 -28.04 20.07
CA ILE A 18 18.61 -27.43 20.19
C ILE A 18 19.67 -28.52 20.51
N LYS A 19 19.39 -29.40 21.48
CA LYS A 19 20.29 -30.51 21.81
C LYS A 19 20.53 -31.45 20.63
N THR A 20 19.48 -31.79 19.92
CA THR A 20 19.55 -32.67 18.73
C THR A 20 20.36 -32.03 17.60
N MET A 21 20.07 -30.78 17.24
CA MET A 21 20.79 -30.02 16.21
C MET A 21 22.28 -29.87 16.56
N ARG A 22 22.59 -29.55 17.80
CA ARG A 22 23.98 -29.45 18.29
C ARG A 22 24.72 -30.78 18.11
N ALA A 23 24.10 -31.91 18.46
CA ALA A 23 24.70 -33.24 18.27
C ALA A 23 24.93 -33.54 16.78
N GLN A 24 23.98 -33.24 15.93
CA GLN A 24 24.10 -33.41 14.48
C GLN A 24 25.22 -32.56 13.88
N LEU A 25 25.30 -31.28 14.21
CA LEU A 25 26.37 -30.38 13.75
C LEU A 25 27.76 -30.82 14.20
N LYS A 26 27.88 -31.32 15.46
CA LYS A 26 29.13 -31.90 15.97
C LYS A 26 29.52 -33.18 15.21
N SER A 27 28.55 -34.04 14.85
CA SER A 27 28.83 -35.26 14.11
C SER A 27 29.31 -34.99 12.68
N MET A 28 28.94 -33.82 12.12
CA MET A 28 29.44 -33.37 10.81
C MET A 28 30.88 -32.84 10.83
N GLY A 29 31.50 -32.72 12.02
CA GLY A 29 32.87 -32.23 12.16
C GLY A 29 33.02 -30.72 11.97
N LEU A 30 31.94 -29.93 12.11
CA LEU A 30 31.99 -28.47 11.96
C LEU A 30 32.73 -27.81 13.12
N SER A 31 33.64 -26.89 12.81
CA SER A 31 34.52 -26.19 13.76
C SER A 31 33.85 -24.96 14.36
N TYR A 32 32.69 -25.13 15.00
CA TYR A 32 32.05 -24.03 15.73
C TYR A 32 32.66 -23.86 17.13
N ASP A 33 32.76 -22.62 17.59
CA ASP A 33 33.04 -22.30 18.98
C ASP A 33 31.76 -22.44 19.82
N TRP A 34 31.55 -23.62 20.39
CA TRP A 34 30.35 -23.93 21.16
C TRP A 34 30.22 -23.14 22.49
N THR A 35 31.28 -22.44 22.91
CA THR A 35 31.21 -21.53 24.07
C THR A 35 30.43 -20.27 23.77
N ARG A 36 30.23 -19.96 22.48
CA ARG A 36 29.48 -18.80 21.99
C ARG A 36 28.06 -19.17 21.55
N GLU A 37 27.59 -20.37 21.87
CA GLU A 37 26.21 -20.77 21.61
C GLU A 37 25.26 -20.03 22.54
N PHE A 38 24.20 -19.49 21.99
CA PHE A 38 23.12 -18.82 22.72
C PHE A 38 21.76 -19.16 22.11
N ALA A 39 20.71 -19.03 22.90
CA ALA A 39 19.33 -19.23 22.45
C ALA A 39 18.55 -17.91 22.56
N THR A 40 17.98 -17.44 21.46
CA THR A 40 17.21 -16.19 21.43
C THR A 40 15.93 -16.23 22.27
N CYS A 41 15.46 -17.44 22.62
CA CYS A 41 14.33 -17.64 23.52
C CYS A 41 14.71 -17.63 25.02
N SER A 42 16.00 -17.49 25.34
CA SER A 42 16.47 -17.45 26.74
C SER A 42 16.30 -16.04 27.33
N PRO A 43 15.96 -15.93 28.62
CA PRO A 43 15.86 -14.66 29.33
C PRO A 43 17.11 -13.79 29.21
N ASP A 44 18.31 -14.41 29.31
CA ASP A 44 19.58 -13.72 29.15
C ASP A 44 19.77 -13.03 27.80
N TYR A 45 19.06 -13.52 26.77
CA TYR A 45 19.09 -12.90 25.44
C TYR A 45 17.98 -11.84 25.29
N TYR A 46 16.72 -12.25 25.47
CA TYR A 46 15.60 -11.36 25.15
C TYR A 46 15.45 -10.17 26.13
N VAL A 47 16.10 -10.19 27.30
CA VAL A 47 16.13 -9.03 28.18
C VAL A 47 16.72 -7.79 27.50
N HIS A 48 17.68 -7.98 26.61
CA HIS A 48 18.27 -6.88 25.82
C HIS A 48 17.31 -6.35 24.76
N GLU A 49 16.54 -7.23 24.11
CA GLU A 49 15.50 -6.84 23.17
C GLU A 49 14.36 -6.08 23.86
N GLN A 50 13.94 -6.55 25.03
CA GLN A 50 12.93 -5.87 25.84
C GLN A 50 13.40 -4.48 26.27
N LYS A 51 14.66 -4.35 26.68
CA LYS A 51 15.25 -3.05 27.02
C LYS A 51 15.27 -2.11 25.80
N MET A 52 15.73 -2.58 24.67
CA MET A 52 15.75 -1.78 23.44
C MET A 52 14.33 -1.34 23.03
N PHE A 53 13.33 -2.21 23.19
CA PHE A 53 11.94 -1.84 22.91
C PHE A 53 11.42 -0.74 23.86
N ILE A 54 11.79 -0.79 25.13
CA ILE A 54 11.48 0.28 26.11
C ILE A 54 12.16 1.57 25.69
N ASP A 55 13.44 1.52 25.31
CA ASP A 55 14.17 2.69 24.82
C ASP A 55 13.49 3.30 23.58
N PHE A 56 12.90 2.48 22.69
CA PHE A 56 12.09 2.98 21.54
C PHE A 56 10.79 3.65 21.97
N ILE A 57 10.13 3.14 23.02
CA ILE A 57 8.92 3.80 23.58
C ILE A 57 9.31 5.15 24.18
N ASP A 58 10.37 5.21 24.96
CA ASP A 58 10.83 6.43 25.64
C ASP A 58 11.29 7.50 24.61
N ALA A 59 11.89 7.06 23.50
CA ALA A 59 12.23 7.92 22.36
C ALA A 59 11.02 8.30 21.49
N GLY A 60 9.81 7.80 21.77
CA GLY A 60 8.60 8.06 20.99
C GLY A 60 8.59 7.39 19.61
N LEU A 61 9.50 6.42 19.38
CA LEU A 61 9.61 5.68 18.11
C LEU A 61 8.66 4.48 18.05
N ALA A 62 8.31 3.90 19.19
CA ALA A 62 7.29 2.85 19.30
C ALA A 62 6.01 3.42 19.89
N TYR A 63 4.86 3.13 19.27
CA TYR A 63 3.57 3.60 19.71
C TYR A 63 2.48 2.57 19.45
N ARG A 64 1.31 2.76 20.07
CA ARG A 64 0.15 1.87 19.89
C ARG A 64 -0.94 2.59 19.14
N LYS A 65 -1.54 1.91 18.17
CA LYS A 65 -2.78 2.35 17.49
C LYS A 65 -3.65 1.16 17.14
N LYS A 66 -4.92 1.43 16.90
CA LYS A 66 -5.84 0.46 16.30
C LYS A 66 -5.53 0.35 14.81
N SER A 67 -5.49 -0.87 14.30
CA SER A 67 -5.28 -1.17 12.90
C SER A 67 -6.05 -2.42 12.51
N LEU A 68 -6.50 -2.48 11.25
CA LEU A 68 -7.04 -3.68 10.65
C LEU A 68 -5.91 -4.67 10.40
N VAL A 69 -6.10 -5.89 10.86
CA VAL A 69 -5.14 -6.99 10.71
C VAL A 69 -5.83 -8.20 10.09
N ASN A 70 -5.04 -9.05 9.42
CA ASN A 70 -5.51 -10.34 8.98
C ASN A 70 -5.53 -11.28 10.20
N TRP A 71 -6.70 -11.76 10.59
CA TRP A 71 -6.89 -12.64 11.72
C TRP A 71 -7.22 -14.05 11.25
N ASP A 72 -6.43 -15.03 11.71
CA ASP A 72 -6.73 -16.44 11.52
C ASP A 72 -7.60 -16.94 12.70
N PRO A 73 -8.87 -17.26 12.48
CA PRO A 73 -9.77 -17.68 13.57
C PRO A 73 -9.43 -19.07 14.11
N GLN A 74 -8.77 -19.93 13.35
CA GLN A 74 -8.36 -21.27 13.77
C GLN A 74 -7.08 -21.23 14.57
N GLU A 75 -6.04 -20.54 14.05
CA GLU A 75 -4.75 -20.40 14.77
C GLU A 75 -4.81 -19.31 15.86
N LYS A 76 -5.86 -18.48 15.89
CA LYS A 76 -6.07 -17.37 16.82
C LYS A 76 -4.88 -16.41 16.85
N THR A 77 -4.37 -16.07 15.67
CA THR A 77 -3.19 -15.23 15.51
C THR A 77 -3.38 -14.21 14.38
N VAL A 78 -2.57 -13.16 14.43
CA VAL A 78 -2.45 -12.19 13.35
C VAL A 78 -1.51 -12.73 12.29
N LEU A 79 -1.88 -12.60 11.03
CA LEU A 79 -1.07 -12.99 9.88
C LEU A 79 -0.57 -11.76 9.14
N ALA A 80 0.70 -11.79 8.71
CA ALA A 80 1.23 -10.83 7.74
C ALA A 80 0.58 -11.05 6.37
N ASN A 81 0.65 -10.04 5.49
CA ASN A 81 0.04 -10.13 4.16
C ASN A 81 0.56 -11.33 3.36
N GLU A 82 1.86 -11.63 3.45
CA GLU A 82 2.53 -12.74 2.78
C GLU A 82 2.07 -14.12 3.30
N GLN A 83 1.42 -14.16 4.45
CA GLN A 83 0.89 -15.37 5.08
C GLN A 83 -0.59 -15.61 4.72
N VAL A 84 -1.17 -14.74 3.90
CA VAL A 84 -2.54 -14.90 3.38
C VAL A 84 -2.45 -15.22 1.89
N ILE A 85 -2.93 -16.41 1.51
CA ILE A 85 -2.95 -16.90 0.13
C ILE A 85 -4.42 -17.12 -0.25
N ASP A 86 -4.87 -16.45 -1.30
CA ASP A 86 -6.27 -16.50 -1.78
C ASP A 86 -7.30 -16.26 -0.65
N GLY A 87 -7.02 -15.28 0.22
CA GLY A 87 -7.88 -14.94 1.35
C GLY A 87 -7.84 -15.95 2.50
N ARG A 88 -6.94 -16.93 2.47
CA ARG A 88 -6.83 -18.00 3.47
C ARG A 88 -5.48 -17.97 4.17
N GLY A 89 -5.47 -18.36 5.44
CA GLY A 89 -4.23 -18.53 6.19
C GLY A 89 -3.36 -19.63 5.57
N TRP A 90 -2.09 -19.31 5.33
CA TRP A 90 -1.13 -20.18 4.64
C TRP A 90 -0.92 -21.56 5.28
N ARG A 91 -1.18 -21.68 6.57
CA ARG A 91 -1.07 -22.95 7.32
C ARG A 91 -2.42 -23.60 7.59
N SER A 92 -3.38 -22.81 8.08
CA SER A 92 -4.69 -23.31 8.48
C SER A 92 -5.57 -23.64 7.28
N GLY A 93 -5.37 -22.93 6.14
CA GLY A 93 -6.27 -22.99 4.99
C GLY A 93 -7.66 -22.39 5.24
N VAL A 94 -7.89 -21.81 6.43
CA VAL A 94 -9.17 -21.20 6.80
C VAL A 94 -9.21 -19.76 6.29
N GLN A 95 -10.43 -19.32 5.90
CA GLN A 95 -10.68 -17.93 5.51
C GLN A 95 -10.23 -16.98 6.63
N VAL A 96 -9.39 -15.99 6.29
CA VAL A 96 -8.97 -14.96 7.24
C VAL A 96 -10.08 -13.92 7.43
N GLU A 97 -10.11 -13.35 8.62
CA GLU A 97 -11.03 -12.26 8.97
C GLU A 97 -10.25 -10.96 9.10
N LYS A 98 -10.87 -9.84 8.67
CA LYS A 98 -10.33 -8.51 9.01
C LYS A 98 -10.79 -8.13 10.40
N LYS A 99 -9.83 -7.92 11.30
CA LYS A 99 -10.12 -7.59 12.70
C LYS A 99 -9.38 -6.33 13.12
N GLU A 100 -10.10 -5.40 13.74
CA GLU A 100 -9.48 -4.21 14.32
C GLU A 100 -8.88 -4.56 15.69
N LEU A 101 -7.55 -4.48 15.78
CA LEU A 101 -6.81 -4.74 17.01
C LEU A 101 -5.86 -3.58 17.31
N THR A 102 -5.64 -3.33 18.62
CA THR A 102 -4.60 -2.41 19.06
C THR A 102 -3.26 -3.09 18.96
N GLN A 103 -2.39 -2.59 18.08
CA GLN A 103 -1.07 -3.13 17.78
C GLN A 103 0.04 -2.13 18.08
N TRP A 104 1.26 -2.63 18.22
CA TRP A 104 2.46 -1.82 18.28
C TRP A 104 2.92 -1.45 16.87
N PHE A 105 3.36 -0.21 16.72
CA PHE A 105 3.91 0.34 15.49
C PHE A 105 5.23 1.02 15.79
N LEU A 106 6.15 0.95 14.81
CA LEU A 106 7.38 1.73 14.80
C LEU A 106 7.25 2.89 13.82
N LYS A 107 7.72 4.07 14.17
CA LYS A 107 7.78 5.24 13.28
C LYS A 107 8.95 5.09 12.30
N ILE A 108 8.86 4.15 11.38
CA ILE A 108 9.95 3.81 10.45
C ILE A 108 10.34 4.94 9.52
N THR A 109 9.46 5.91 9.28
CA THR A 109 9.70 7.08 8.43
C THR A 109 10.31 8.27 9.16
N GLU A 110 10.48 8.22 10.48
CA GLU A 110 11.01 9.33 11.28
C GLU A 110 12.43 9.73 10.85
N TYR A 111 13.22 8.76 10.42
CA TYR A 111 14.60 8.96 9.97
C TYR A 111 14.77 8.89 8.44
N ALA A 112 13.69 8.92 7.66
CA ALA A 112 13.77 8.72 6.20
C ALA A 112 14.66 9.76 5.52
N ASP A 113 14.49 11.05 5.85
CA ASP A 113 15.32 12.14 5.29
C ASP A 113 16.78 12.04 5.74
N ASP A 114 17.03 11.71 7.01
CA ASP A 114 18.39 11.52 7.55
C ASP A 114 19.09 10.33 6.87
N LEU A 115 18.40 9.21 6.73
CA LEU A 115 18.91 8.04 6.02
C LEU A 115 19.24 8.35 4.55
N LEU A 116 18.34 9.05 3.85
CA LEU A 116 18.54 9.44 2.45
C LEU A 116 19.78 10.34 2.28
N ASN A 117 19.96 11.29 3.19
CA ASN A 117 21.13 12.17 3.17
C ASN A 117 22.42 11.43 3.55
N SER A 118 22.35 10.54 4.54
CA SER A 118 23.51 9.78 5.03
C SER A 118 24.04 8.76 4.01
N VAL A 119 23.14 8.14 3.20
CA VAL A 119 23.52 7.20 2.12
C VAL A 119 24.49 7.84 1.14
N LYS A 120 24.35 9.15 0.85
CA LYS A 120 25.24 9.88 -0.07
C LYS A 120 26.69 9.94 0.39
N GLY A 121 26.93 9.91 1.71
CA GLY A 121 28.26 9.92 2.34
C GLY A 121 28.90 8.55 2.57
N LEU A 122 28.25 7.45 2.17
CA LEU A 122 28.75 6.10 2.36
C LEU A 122 29.73 5.67 1.24
N ASP A 123 30.87 6.33 1.17
CA ASP A 123 31.86 6.11 0.10
C ASP A 123 32.44 4.68 0.07
N GLY A 124 32.45 3.99 1.20
CA GLY A 124 32.87 2.59 1.30
C GLY A 124 31.84 1.57 0.78
N TRP A 125 30.64 2.02 0.42
CA TRP A 125 29.59 1.14 -0.13
C TRP A 125 29.62 1.14 -1.66
N PRO A 126 29.34 0.00 -2.31
CA PRO A 126 29.18 -0.04 -3.77
C PRO A 126 28.08 0.92 -4.23
N GLU A 127 28.34 1.67 -5.31
CA GLU A 127 27.38 2.64 -5.86
C GLU A 127 26.00 2.02 -6.12
N ARG A 128 25.97 0.82 -6.69
CA ARG A 128 24.71 0.07 -6.94
C ARG A 128 23.87 -0.09 -5.66
N VAL A 129 24.52 -0.36 -4.52
CA VAL A 129 23.79 -0.54 -3.25
C VAL A 129 23.26 0.80 -2.75
N ARG A 130 24.02 1.88 -2.88
CA ARG A 130 23.57 3.23 -2.51
C ARG A 130 22.35 3.66 -3.33
N VAL A 131 22.41 3.49 -4.65
CA VAL A 131 21.28 3.78 -5.55
C VAL A 131 20.04 2.94 -5.21
N MET A 132 20.21 1.65 -4.88
CA MET A 132 19.10 0.82 -4.43
C MET A 132 18.46 1.33 -3.13
N GLN A 133 19.26 1.80 -2.17
CA GLN A 133 18.75 2.37 -0.92
C GLN A 133 18.04 3.72 -1.14
N GLU A 134 18.59 4.59 -1.98
CA GLU A 134 17.95 5.85 -2.36
C GLU A 134 16.59 5.61 -3.01
N ASN A 135 16.51 4.70 -3.97
CA ASN A 135 15.26 4.35 -4.64
C ASN A 135 14.25 3.70 -3.70
N TRP A 136 14.72 2.89 -2.74
CA TRP A 136 13.85 2.26 -1.75
C TRP A 136 13.24 3.27 -0.78
N ILE A 137 14.02 4.24 -0.29
CA ILE A 137 13.53 5.30 0.58
C ILE A 137 12.56 6.20 -0.19
N GLY A 138 12.89 6.56 -1.44
CA GLY A 138 12.03 7.17 -2.44
C GLY A 138 11.32 8.43 -1.95
N ARG A 139 12.03 9.55 -1.80
CA ARG A 139 11.36 10.83 -1.52
C ARG A 139 10.51 11.23 -2.72
N SER A 140 9.21 11.40 -2.51
CA SER A 140 8.29 11.95 -3.50
C SER A 140 7.60 13.20 -2.94
N GLU A 141 7.37 14.17 -3.82
CA GLU A 141 6.57 15.36 -3.52
C GLU A 141 5.24 15.27 -4.27
N GLY A 142 4.18 15.72 -3.63
CA GLY A 142 2.86 15.66 -4.22
C GLY A 142 1.94 16.73 -3.68
N MET A 143 0.75 16.81 -4.27
CA MET A 143 -0.26 17.81 -3.95
C MET A 143 -1.50 17.15 -3.35
N ARG A 144 -2.12 17.82 -2.36
CA ARG A 144 -3.45 17.48 -1.88
C ARG A 144 -4.47 18.35 -2.61
N ILE A 145 -5.45 17.72 -3.20
CA ILE A 145 -6.48 18.36 -4.01
C ILE A 145 -7.83 18.02 -3.41
N LYS A 146 -8.69 19.03 -3.24
CA LYS A 146 -10.06 18.86 -2.77
C LYS A 146 -11.01 18.83 -3.95
N PHE A 147 -11.85 17.83 -3.97
CA PHE A 147 -12.95 17.66 -4.90
C PHE A 147 -14.26 17.84 -4.14
N GLU A 148 -14.95 18.95 -4.34
CA GLU A 148 -16.22 19.25 -3.68
C GLU A 148 -17.33 18.29 -4.13
N LEU A 149 -18.06 17.69 -3.19
CA LEU A 149 -19.19 16.83 -3.48
C LEU A 149 -20.37 17.63 -3.99
N ALA A 150 -20.90 17.25 -5.13
CA ALA A 150 -22.08 17.91 -5.71
C ALA A 150 -23.32 17.66 -4.84
N GLY A 151 -23.94 18.73 -4.34
CA GLY A 151 -25.16 18.69 -3.54
C GLY A 151 -24.94 18.31 -2.05
N ARG A 152 -23.69 18.25 -1.59
CA ARG A 152 -23.33 18.06 -0.18
C ARG A 152 -22.29 19.11 0.22
N ASP A 153 -22.33 19.56 1.46
CA ASP A 153 -21.31 20.45 2.03
C ASP A 153 -20.15 19.62 2.60
N ASP A 154 -19.45 18.91 1.70
CA ASP A 154 -18.34 18.03 2.01
C ASP A 154 -17.43 17.87 0.78
N HIS A 155 -16.24 17.30 0.95
CA HIS A 155 -15.26 17.12 -0.11
C HIS A 155 -14.51 15.80 0.02
N ILE A 156 -13.95 15.35 -1.10
CA ILE A 156 -12.99 14.25 -1.14
C ILE A 156 -11.60 14.86 -1.28
N GLU A 157 -10.70 14.59 -0.33
CA GLU A 157 -9.30 15.00 -0.41
C GLU A 157 -8.48 13.87 -1.05
N VAL A 158 -7.79 14.19 -2.14
CA VAL A 158 -6.92 13.28 -2.89
C VAL A 158 -5.47 13.72 -2.76
N PHE A 159 -4.56 12.80 -2.55
CA PHE A 159 -3.13 13.03 -2.70
C PHE A 159 -2.63 12.48 -4.03
N THR A 160 -1.86 13.27 -4.76
CA THR A 160 -1.26 12.86 -6.04
C THR A 160 0.15 13.41 -6.21
N THR A 161 1.02 12.63 -6.84
CA THR A 161 2.34 13.07 -7.34
C THR A 161 2.26 13.59 -8.77
N ARG A 162 1.10 13.46 -9.43
CA ARG A 162 0.87 13.82 -10.80
C ARG A 162 -0.28 14.86 -10.93
N ALA A 163 -0.15 15.98 -10.19
CA ALA A 163 -1.12 17.06 -10.24
C ALA A 163 -1.24 17.68 -11.65
N ASP A 164 -0.19 17.57 -12.44
CA ASP A 164 -0.13 17.97 -13.85
C ASP A 164 -1.17 17.28 -14.72
N THR A 165 -1.58 16.04 -14.37
CA THR A 165 -2.56 15.26 -15.14
C THR A 165 -4.02 15.51 -14.74
N LEU A 166 -4.29 16.45 -13.85
CA LEU A 166 -5.62 16.69 -13.29
C LEU A 166 -6.69 16.96 -14.35
N PHE A 167 -6.36 17.64 -15.45
CA PHE A 167 -7.30 17.89 -16.55
C PHE A 167 -7.79 16.61 -17.26
N GLY A 168 -7.06 15.50 -17.11
CA GLY A 168 -7.44 14.17 -17.60
C GLY A 168 -8.27 13.36 -16.61
N ALA A 169 -8.67 13.94 -15.49
CA ALA A 169 -9.46 13.25 -14.49
C ALA A 169 -10.84 12.85 -15.04
N SER A 170 -11.17 11.57 -14.95
CA SER A 170 -12.42 10.99 -15.45
C SER A 170 -13.33 10.49 -14.33
N PHE A 171 -12.80 10.20 -13.18
CA PHE A 171 -13.54 9.75 -12.00
C PHE A 171 -12.75 10.02 -10.71
N CYS A 172 -13.41 9.92 -9.56
CA CYS A 172 -12.77 9.76 -8.27
C CYS A 172 -13.07 8.37 -7.72
N ALA A 173 -12.11 7.79 -7.01
CA ALA A 173 -12.31 6.51 -6.36
C ALA A 173 -11.85 6.54 -4.91
N LEU A 174 -12.63 5.90 -4.06
CA LEU A 174 -12.39 5.74 -2.63
C LEU A 174 -11.97 4.31 -2.34
N SER A 175 -11.09 4.15 -1.37
CA SER A 175 -10.83 2.84 -0.75
C SER A 175 -12.13 2.28 -0.14
N ALA A 176 -12.30 0.97 -0.17
CA ALA A 176 -13.38 0.28 0.54
C ALA A 176 -13.42 0.64 2.04
N HIS A 177 -12.24 0.96 2.62
CA HIS A 177 -12.09 1.32 4.04
C HIS A 177 -12.10 2.82 4.32
N HIS A 178 -12.28 3.67 3.30
CA HIS A 178 -12.38 5.10 3.50
C HIS A 178 -13.58 5.45 4.41
N PRO A 179 -13.47 6.43 5.34
CA PRO A 179 -14.57 6.81 6.24
C PRO A 179 -15.88 7.09 5.49
N LEU A 180 -15.81 7.80 4.37
CA LEU A 180 -16.97 8.09 3.53
C LEU A 180 -17.58 6.81 2.92
N SER A 181 -16.75 5.83 2.49
CA SER A 181 -17.24 4.54 1.96
C SER A 181 -18.04 3.77 3.01
N ARG A 182 -17.58 3.77 4.27
CA ARG A 182 -18.29 3.13 5.38
C ARG A 182 -19.60 3.82 5.69
N GLN A 183 -19.62 5.14 5.69
CA GLN A 183 -20.86 5.91 5.87
C GLN A 183 -21.86 5.63 4.75
N LEU A 184 -21.41 5.66 3.50
CA LEU A 184 -22.25 5.38 2.33
C LEU A 184 -22.79 3.93 2.31
N ALA A 185 -22.06 2.98 2.90
CA ALA A 185 -22.52 1.59 3.01
C ALA A 185 -23.78 1.42 3.86
N GLU A 186 -24.05 2.36 4.76
CA GLU A 186 -25.30 2.40 5.54
C GLU A 186 -26.47 2.98 4.72
N GLU A 187 -26.17 3.82 3.72
CA GLU A 187 -27.16 4.56 2.92
C GLU A 187 -27.46 3.87 1.58
N ILE A 188 -26.45 3.21 0.97
CA ILE A 188 -26.51 2.69 -0.41
C ILE A 188 -26.63 1.16 -0.41
N PRO A 189 -27.78 0.60 -0.88
CA PRO A 189 -27.95 -0.84 -0.98
C PRO A 189 -26.88 -1.50 -1.86
N GLY A 190 -26.29 -2.59 -1.38
CA GLY A 190 -25.27 -3.37 -2.10
C GLY A 190 -23.82 -2.91 -1.85
N LEU A 191 -23.58 -1.67 -1.41
CA LEU A 191 -22.21 -1.18 -1.16
C LEU A 191 -21.52 -1.94 -0.02
N ALA A 192 -22.26 -2.27 1.05
CA ALA A 192 -21.72 -3.10 2.13
C ALA A 192 -21.27 -4.49 1.65
N GLY A 193 -22.02 -5.09 0.70
CA GLY A 193 -21.64 -6.34 0.06
C GLY A 193 -20.35 -6.23 -0.73
N PHE A 194 -20.22 -5.17 -1.55
CA PHE A 194 -19.00 -4.90 -2.33
C PHE A 194 -17.78 -4.65 -1.43
N ILE A 195 -17.94 -3.92 -0.32
CA ILE A 195 -16.86 -3.74 0.67
C ILE A 195 -16.44 -5.10 1.24
N GLY A 196 -17.39 -5.97 1.56
CA GLY A 196 -17.11 -7.34 2.02
C GLY A 196 -16.37 -8.19 0.97
N GLU A 197 -16.64 -8.00 -0.32
CA GLU A 197 -15.88 -8.65 -1.41
C GLU A 197 -14.46 -8.11 -1.48
N CYS A 198 -14.26 -6.78 -1.35
CA CYS A 198 -12.94 -6.17 -1.27
C CYS A 198 -12.11 -6.71 -0.08
N ASP A 199 -12.75 -7.00 1.05
CA ASP A 199 -12.09 -7.57 2.24
C ASP A 199 -11.54 -8.98 2.00
N GLN A 200 -12.13 -9.72 1.06
CA GLN A 200 -11.70 -11.07 0.71
C GLN A 200 -10.54 -11.08 -0.30
N LEU A 201 -10.34 -9.98 -1.03
CA LEU A 201 -9.20 -9.82 -1.91
C LEU A 201 -7.92 -9.66 -1.08
N GLY A 202 -6.82 -10.24 -1.56
CA GLY A 202 -5.52 -10.09 -0.90
C GLY A 202 -5.15 -8.61 -0.76
N THR A 203 -4.63 -8.24 0.41
CA THR A 203 -4.21 -6.85 0.70
C THR A 203 -2.78 -6.55 0.29
N SER A 204 -2.05 -7.51 -0.29
CA SER A 204 -0.72 -7.25 -0.82
C SER A 204 -0.82 -6.40 -2.09
N GLU A 205 0.08 -5.45 -2.26
CA GLU A 205 0.16 -4.60 -3.44
C GLU A 205 0.19 -5.44 -4.73
N ALA A 206 0.96 -6.53 -4.74
CA ALA A 206 1.03 -7.47 -5.85
C ALA A 206 -0.31 -8.17 -6.16
N ALA A 207 -1.09 -8.54 -5.15
CA ALA A 207 -2.41 -9.16 -5.36
C ALA A 207 -3.42 -8.14 -5.92
N ILE A 208 -3.34 -6.90 -5.45
CA ILE A 208 -4.18 -5.80 -5.95
C ILE A 208 -3.79 -5.42 -7.39
N GLU A 209 -2.51 -5.46 -7.71
CA GLU A 209 -1.99 -5.13 -9.03
C GLU A 209 -2.45 -6.12 -10.10
N THR A 210 -2.49 -7.41 -9.76
CA THR A 210 -2.91 -8.50 -10.65
C THR A 210 -4.43 -8.74 -10.68
N ALA A 211 -5.18 -8.30 -9.67
CA ALA A 211 -6.62 -8.47 -9.60
C ALA A 211 -7.34 -7.62 -10.66
N GLU A 212 -8.45 -8.15 -11.17
CA GLU A 212 -9.35 -7.39 -12.03
C GLU A 212 -9.84 -6.14 -11.30
N LYS A 213 -9.74 -4.96 -11.94
CA LYS A 213 -10.17 -3.69 -11.36
C LYS A 213 -11.69 -3.63 -11.30
N GLN A 214 -12.21 -3.50 -10.08
CA GLN A 214 -13.64 -3.46 -9.81
C GLN A 214 -13.99 -2.24 -8.97
N GLY A 215 -15.18 -1.70 -9.20
CA GLY A 215 -15.71 -0.59 -8.42
C GLY A 215 -17.22 -0.60 -8.34
N PHE A 216 -17.70 0.01 -7.28
CA PHE A 216 -19.12 0.25 -7.04
C PHE A 216 -19.42 1.72 -7.30
N ASP A 217 -20.30 2.04 -8.23
CA ASP A 217 -20.77 3.40 -8.47
C ASP A 217 -21.64 3.85 -7.30
N THR A 218 -21.21 4.88 -6.59
CA THR A 218 -21.94 5.42 -5.44
C THR A 218 -23.11 6.31 -5.82
N GLY A 219 -23.22 6.68 -7.09
CA GLY A 219 -24.16 7.69 -7.57
C GLY A 219 -23.78 9.13 -7.18
N LEU A 220 -22.76 9.31 -6.34
CA LEU A 220 -22.24 10.65 -6.01
C LEU A 220 -21.39 11.19 -7.15
N LYS A 221 -21.32 12.51 -7.19
CA LYS A 221 -20.44 13.24 -8.13
C LYS A 221 -19.63 14.29 -7.39
N VAL A 222 -18.42 14.53 -7.86
CA VAL A 222 -17.57 15.62 -7.40
C VAL A 222 -17.36 16.65 -8.51
N GLN A 223 -17.17 17.90 -8.09
CA GLN A 223 -16.82 18.99 -8.99
C GLN A 223 -15.35 18.89 -9.36
N HIS A 224 -15.03 18.95 -10.65
CA HIS A 224 -13.65 19.06 -11.11
C HIS A 224 -13.06 20.40 -10.68
N PRO A 225 -11.93 20.45 -9.94
CA PRO A 225 -11.47 21.69 -9.30
C PRO A 225 -11.03 22.79 -10.30
N LEU A 226 -10.56 22.41 -11.49
CA LEU A 226 -10.09 23.35 -12.51
C LEU A 226 -11.09 23.56 -13.65
N THR A 227 -11.96 22.61 -13.94
CA THR A 227 -12.90 22.68 -15.05
C THR A 227 -14.31 22.95 -14.53
N LYS A 228 -14.72 24.22 -14.55
CA LYS A 228 -16.04 24.64 -14.05
C LYS A 228 -17.19 23.89 -14.74
N GLY A 229 -18.08 23.35 -13.93
CA GLY A 229 -19.27 22.63 -14.41
C GLY A 229 -19.03 21.19 -14.82
N SER A 230 -17.80 20.70 -14.82
CA SER A 230 -17.49 19.29 -15.02
C SER A 230 -17.68 18.50 -13.74
N LEU A 231 -18.52 17.47 -13.79
CA LEU A 231 -18.80 16.56 -12.68
C LEU A 231 -18.21 15.18 -12.96
N LEU A 232 -17.44 14.67 -12.01
CA LEU A 232 -16.83 13.35 -12.09
C LEU A 232 -17.60 12.38 -11.18
N PRO A 233 -17.87 11.14 -11.62
CA PRO A 233 -18.50 10.12 -10.79
C PRO A 233 -17.55 9.67 -9.68
N VAL A 234 -18.13 9.25 -8.54
CA VAL A 234 -17.39 8.71 -7.40
C VAL A 234 -17.65 7.22 -7.26
N TYR A 235 -16.59 6.44 -7.29
CA TYR A 235 -16.62 4.98 -7.08
C TYR A 235 -16.01 4.60 -5.73
N VAL A 236 -16.43 3.49 -5.16
CA VAL A 236 -15.64 2.73 -4.20
C VAL A 236 -14.95 1.63 -5.00
N ALA A 237 -13.62 1.51 -4.92
CA ALA A 237 -12.85 0.63 -5.79
C ALA A 237 -11.90 -0.29 -5.02
N ASN A 238 -11.71 -1.52 -5.53
CA ASN A 238 -10.90 -2.55 -4.89
C ASN A 238 -9.39 -2.34 -4.99
N PHE A 239 -8.94 -1.41 -5.83
CA PHE A 239 -7.53 -1.13 -6.07
C PHE A 239 -7.02 0.16 -5.39
N VAL A 240 -7.87 0.86 -4.65
CA VAL A 240 -7.50 2.04 -3.87
C VAL A 240 -7.13 1.63 -2.45
N LEU A 241 -5.87 1.86 -2.06
CA LEU A 241 -5.35 1.51 -0.75
C LEU A 241 -5.60 2.62 0.27
N MET A 242 -6.07 2.27 1.48
CA MET A 242 -6.29 3.23 2.55
C MET A 242 -4.97 3.79 3.13
N GLU A 243 -3.91 2.99 3.10
CA GLU A 243 -2.59 3.35 3.63
C GLU A 243 -1.80 4.28 2.70
N TYR A 244 -2.24 4.46 1.46
CA TYR A 244 -1.59 5.35 0.50
C TYR A 244 -2.35 6.68 0.39
N GLY A 245 -1.67 7.78 0.70
CA GLY A 245 -2.23 9.12 0.62
C GLY A 245 -3.39 9.34 1.60
N THR A 246 -4.56 9.63 1.06
CA THR A 246 -5.80 9.89 1.81
C THR A 246 -6.80 8.73 1.77
N GLY A 247 -6.46 7.63 1.07
CA GLY A 247 -7.41 6.55 0.77
C GLY A 247 -8.40 6.94 -0.34
N ALA A 248 -8.10 8.00 -1.10
CA ALA A 248 -8.85 8.46 -2.25
C ALA A 248 -7.92 8.84 -3.40
N ILE A 249 -8.36 8.62 -4.63
CA ILE A 249 -7.65 9.02 -5.85
C ILE A 249 -8.59 9.75 -6.82
N PHE A 250 -8.03 10.54 -7.71
CA PHE A 250 -8.67 10.81 -9.00
C PHE A 250 -8.06 9.90 -10.07
N GLY A 251 -8.88 9.35 -10.94
CA GLY A 251 -8.42 8.49 -12.03
C GLY A 251 -8.11 9.31 -13.29
N CYS A 252 -6.89 9.11 -13.82
CA CYS A 252 -6.45 9.66 -15.09
C CYS A 252 -6.13 8.54 -16.10
N PRO A 253 -7.15 7.98 -16.77
CA PRO A 253 -7.02 6.76 -17.59
C PRO A 253 -5.99 6.84 -18.71
N ALA A 254 -5.75 8.00 -19.25
CA ALA A 254 -4.76 8.16 -20.31
C ALA A 254 -3.31 7.99 -19.82
N HIS A 255 -3.04 8.12 -18.51
CA HIS A 255 -1.69 8.17 -17.95
C HIS A 255 -1.43 7.22 -16.78
N ASP A 256 -2.40 6.38 -16.41
CA ASP A 256 -2.25 5.28 -15.46
C ASP A 256 -2.98 4.04 -16.00
N GLN A 257 -2.27 2.91 -16.06
CA GLN A 257 -2.83 1.69 -16.65
C GLN A 257 -3.99 1.12 -15.83
N ARG A 258 -3.92 1.22 -14.49
CA ARG A 258 -5.01 0.74 -13.60
C ARG A 258 -6.27 1.55 -13.81
N ASP A 259 -6.12 2.86 -13.99
CA ASP A 259 -7.23 3.77 -14.27
C ASP A 259 -7.81 3.53 -15.66
N LEU A 260 -6.94 3.20 -16.64
CA LEU A 260 -7.37 2.88 -18.02
C LEU A 260 -8.20 1.59 -18.05
N ASP A 261 -7.73 0.54 -17.39
CA ASP A 261 -8.45 -0.73 -17.32
C ASP A 261 -9.82 -0.54 -16.64
N PHE A 262 -9.85 0.25 -15.58
CA PHE A 262 -11.07 0.62 -14.88
C PHE A 262 -12.01 1.44 -15.76
N ALA A 263 -11.51 2.50 -16.36
CA ALA A 263 -12.31 3.39 -17.20
C ALA A 263 -12.94 2.66 -18.39
N ARG A 264 -12.23 1.73 -19.00
CA ARG A 264 -12.77 0.89 -20.09
C ARG A 264 -13.88 -0.02 -19.61
N LYS A 265 -13.71 -0.65 -18.47
CA LYS A 265 -14.74 -1.52 -17.88
C LYS A 265 -16.04 -0.77 -17.60
N TYR A 266 -15.94 0.48 -17.13
CA TYR A 266 -17.08 1.30 -16.74
C TYR A 266 -17.47 2.35 -17.79
N ASN A 267 -16.91 2.29 -19.01
CA ASN A 267 -17.17 3.22 -20.12
C ASN A 267 -16.97 4.69 -19.72
N LEU A 268 -15.92 4.97 -18.97
CA LEU A 268 -15.55 6.33 -18.57
C LEU A 268 -14.65 6.98 -19.62
N PRO A 269 -14.63 8.33 -19.72
CA PRO A 269 -13.79 9.04 -20.67
C PRO A 269 -12.30 8.75 -20.47
N VAL A 270 -11.55 8.67 -21.58
CA VAL A 270 -10.08 8.60 -21.59
C VAL A 270 -9.59 9.87 -22.26
N ILE A 271 -9.03 10.80 -21.48
CA ILE A 271 -8.63 12.12 -21.94
C ILE A 271 -7.11 12.23 -21.85
N PRO A 272 -6.37 12.17 -22.98
CA PRO A 272 -4.93 12.40 -22.97
C PRO A 272 -4.60 13.85 -22.61
N VAL A 273 -3.69 14.03 -21.66
CA VAL A 273 -3.22 15.35 -21.23
C VAL A 273 -1.70 15.51 -21.31
N VAL A 274 -1.00 14.45 -21.68
CA VAL A 274 0.41 14.46 -22.08
C VAL A 274 0.53 13.66 -23.36
N ALA A 275 1.18 14.21 -24.38
CA ALA A 275 1.40 13.52 -25.65
C ALA A 275 2.89 13.23 -25.88
N PRO A 276 3.27 12.18 -26.64
CA PRO A 276 4.65 11.97 -27.06
C PRO A 276 5.19 13.19 -27.84
N LYS A 277 6.46 13.52 -27.69
CA LYS A 277 7.12 14.70 -28.30
C LYS A 277 6.95 14.85 -29.82
N HIS A 278 6.66 13.76 -30.52
CA HIS A 278 6.53 13.72 -31.98
C HIS A 278 5.10 13.39 -32.42
N ALA A 279 4.15 13.24 -31.50
CA ALA A 279 2.75 13.06 -31.84
C ALA A 279 2.07 14.42 -32.01
N ASP A 280 1.09 14.44 -32.89
CA ASP A 280 0.17 15.59 -33.00
C ASP A 280 -0.76 15.52 -31.76
N GLY A 281 -0.61 16.48 -30.87
CA GLY A 281 -1.35 16.50 -29.60
C GLY A 281 -2.87 16.55 -29.78
N ASP A 282 -3.36 17.14 -30.87
CA ASP A 282 -4.79 17.24 -31.15
C ASP A 282 -5.42 15.92 -31.64
N THR A 283 -4.59 14.98 -32.11
CA THR A 283 -5.03 13.66 -32.63
C THR A 283 -4.53 12.49 -31.81
N PHE A 284 -3.76 12.74 -30.72
CA PHE A 284 -3.24 11.69 -29.89
C PHE A 284 -4.35 11.04 -29.07
N GLU A 285 -4.51 9.74 -29.23
CA GLU A 285 -5.48 8.91 -28.50
C GLU A 285 -4.76 7.75 -27.78
N VAL A 286 -5.30 7.36 -26.64
CA VAL A 286 -4.82 6.21 -25.84
C VAL A 286 -5.77 5.04 -26.03
N PHE A 287 -5.25 3.90 -26.54
CA PHE A 287 -6.06 2.73 -26.83
C PHE A 287 -5.83 1.58 -25.84
N GLU A 288 -4.76 0.81 -25.96
CA GLU A 288 -4.55 -0.39 -25.16
C GLU A 288 -3.65 -0.16 -23.93
N GLU A 289 -2.69 0.73 -24.07
CA GLU A 289 -1.71 1.05 -23.02
C GLU A 289 -1.76 2.53 -22.66
N ALA A 290 -1.75 2.82 -21.36
CA ALA A 290 -1.67 4.18 -20.87
C ALA A 290 -0.32 4.80 -21.21
N TYR A 291 -0.32 6.07 -21.62
CA TYR A 291 0.92 6.77 -21.89
C TYR A 291 1.53 7.33 -20.61
N THR A 292 2.59 6.72 -20.14
CA THR A 292 3.31 7.12 -18.91
C THR A 292 4.60 7.90 -19.18
N GLY A 293 4.89 8.21 -20.45
CA GLY A 293 6.10 8.92 -20.88
C GLY A 293 6.01 10.43 -20.68
N ASP A 294 7.17 11.10 -20.87
CA ASP A 294 7.28 12.55 -20.84
C ASP A 294 6.90 13.15 -22.19
N GLY A 295 6.32 14.36 -22.13
CA GLY A 295 5.98 15.10 -23.32
C GLY A 295 5.31 16.44 -23.05
N PRO A 296 4.91 17.16 -24.09
CA PRO A 296 4.13 18.38 -23.93
C PRO A 296 2.71 18.07 -23.44
N HIS A 297 2.20 18.94 -22.58
CA HIS A 297 0.81 18.89 -22.15
C HIS A 297 -0.11 19.30 -23.28
N VAL A 298 -1.25 18.60 -23.38
CA VAL A 298 -2.36 18.85 -24.32
C VAL A 298 -3.67 18.76 -23.55
N ASN A 299 -4.73 19.36 -24.03
CA ASN A 299 -6.05 19.35 -23.38
C ASN A 299 -6.03 19.80 -21.91
N SER A 300 -5.04 20.57 -21.51
CA SER A 300 -4.72 20.94 -20.12
C SER A 300 -4.80 22.44 -19.87
N GLY A 301 -5.44 23.20 -20.74
CA GLY A 301 -5.70 24.62 -20.60
C GLY A 301 -4.40 25.45 -20.40
N PHE A 302 -4.17 25.99 -19.21
CA PHE A 302 -2.98 26.80 -18.91
C PHE A 302 -1.67 26.01 -18.87
N LEU A 303 -1.72 24.68 -18.89
CA LEU A 303 -0.56 23.79 -18.95
C LEU A 303 -0.20 23.37 -20.38
N ASP A 304 -1.05 23.65 -21.38
CA ASP A 304 -0.82 23.24 -22.77
C ASP A 304 0.54 23.73 -23.28
N GLY A 305 1.27 22.81 -23.90
CA GLY A 305 2.62 23.05 -24.43
C GLY A 305 3.76 23.00 -23.41
N LYS A 306 3.47 22.96 -22.11
CA LYS A 306 4.50 22.78 -21.07
C LYS A 306 4.96 21.33 -21.04
N THR A 307 6.23 21.12 -20.67
CA THR A 307 6.76 19.80 -20.36
C THR A 307 6.23 19.32 -19.00
N THR A 308 6.28 18.02 -18.73
CA THR A 308 5.88 17.44 -17.44
C THR A 308 6.60 18.12 -16.27
N ALA A 309 7.92 18.38 -16.40
CA ALA A 309 8.70 19.03 -15.36
C ALA A 309 8.34 20.52 -15.11
N GLU A 310 7.80 21.22 -16.12
CA GLU A 310 7.34 22.61 -15.98
C GLU A 310 5.89 22.70 -15.45
N ALA A 311 5.13 21.61 -15.57
CA ALA A 311 3.74 21.54 -15.18
C ALA A 311 3.57 21.03 -13.74
N GLN A 312 4.51 20.27 -13.22
CA GLN A 312 4.62 19.84 -11.82
C GLN A 312 5.17 20.95 -10.95
#